data_b1e72f344fe18c068d1c770d1fc4cc9e
#
_entry.id   b1e72f344fe18c068d1c770d1fc4cc9e
#
_cell.length_a   1.000
_cell.length_b   1.000
_cell.length_c   1.000
_cell.angle_alpha   90.00
_cell.angle_beta   90.00
_cell.angle_gamma   90.00
#
_symmetry.space_group_name_H-M   'P 1'
#
loop_
_entity.id
_entity.type
_entity.pdbx_description
1 polymer ?
#
loop_
_entity_poly.entity_id
_entity_poly.type
_entity_poly.pdbx_seq_one_letter_code
_entity_poly.pdbx_strand_id
1 'polypeptide(L)'
;MKKQIIYSVLFFLLIGNSIAQQTPASKQTAAFSIEGATAHLGDGTVIDNSLIMFADGKITFVGSAKMKIARMGTIINAKGKHVYPGFIAANTTLGLGEIDAVKASLDFRETGTMNPHIRSLIAYNTESKVIESMRPNGVLMGQITPRGGRISGTSSVVQFDAWNWEDAAMKVDDGIHMNWPRSITFGRWWLGEDPAAKPNKKYTKSISDLVDYINSAKDYLNGLKSPKNLELEALEGLLNGSKKLFIHTHGEKEITDAVHFATKFGFKLVIVGGDRSYKVADLLVKNKVPVILERAHRIPGGDDSDYDFSYKLAKLLLDKGIVVAVGMDGQMERMNTRNLPFYVGTYAAHGIDKEEALKMITSNSAKILGIDDKVGTLTVGKDATLFISKGDALDMRGNIISDAFIQGRKISLETHQTKLWKRYSNKYKNQ
;
A
#
# COMPACT_ATOMS: atom_id res chain seq x y z
N MET A 1 -46.69 -37.53 4.87
CA MET A 1 -46.68 -36.48 3.82
C MET A 1 -46.74 -35.06 4.38
N LYS A 2 -47.74 -34.61 5.12
CA LYS A 2 -47.85 -33.21 5.65
C LYS A 2 -46.63 -32.76 6.48
N LYS A 3 -46.07 -33.58 7.37
CA LYS A 3 -44.89 -33.23 8.16
C LYS A 3 -43.61 -33.10 7.32
N GLN A 4 -43.42 -33.92 6.29
CA GLN A 4 -42.27 -33.85 5.38
C GLN A 4 -42.31 -32.57 4.50
N ILE A 5 -43.50 -32.15 4.06
CA ILE A 5 -43.69 -30.89 3.33
C ILE A 5 -43.36 -29.69 4.23
N ILE A 6 -43.76 -29.72 5.53
CA ILE A 6 -43.42 -28.65 6.49
C ILE A 6 -41.91 -28.58 6.72
N TYR A 7 -41.22 -29.70 6.87
CA TYR A 7 -39.75 -29.70 7.02
C TYR A 7 -39.03 -29.22 5.74
N SER A 8 -39.52 -29.61 4.55
CA SER A 8 -38.97 -29.09 3.28
C SER A 8 -39.20 -27.59 3.14
N VAL A 9 -40.36 -27.06 3.48
CA VAL A 9 -40.65 -25.62 3.45
C VAL A 9 -39.82 -24.86 4.49
N LEU A 10 -39.63 -25.40 5.71
CA LEU A 10 -38.75 -24.82 6.71
C LEU A 10 -37.27 -24.84 6.26
N PHE A 11 -36.82 -25.91 5.61
CA PHE A 11 -35.47 -25.99 5.08
C PHE A 11 -35.24 -24.97 3.94
N PHE A 12 -36.23 -24.77 3.06
CA PHE A 12 -36.17 -23.74 2.02
C PHE A 12 -36.26 -22.32 2.56
N LEU A 13 -36.96 -22.08 3.67
CA LEU A 13 -37.00 -20.77 4.34
C LEU A 13 -35.71 -20.43 5.08
N LEU A 14 -34.88 -21.44 5.42
CA LEU A 14 -33.54 -21.25 6.00
C LEU A 14 -32.45 -20.92 4.96
N ILE A 15 -32.75 -21.09 3.64
CA ILE A 15 -31.85 -20.62 2.55
C ILE A 15 -32.14 -19.14 2.23
N GLY A 16 -32.61 -18.38 3.20
CA GLY A 16 -32.75 -16.93 3.11
C GLY A 16 -31.40 -16.23 3.11
N ASN A 17 -31.00 -15.77 1.93
CA ASN A 17 -30.02 -14.70 1.65
C ASN A 17 -29.05 -14.36 2.79
N SER A 18 -28.09 -15.23 3.07
CA SER A 18 -26.89 -14.85 3.80
C SER A 18 -25.97 -14.03 2.87
N ILE A 19 -26.36 -12.80 2.55
CA ILE A 19 -25.45 -11.81 1.95
C ILE A 19 -24.57 -11.31 3.07
N ALA A 20 -23.62 -12.14 3.49
CA ALA A 20 -22.67 -11.79 4.54
C ALA A 20 -21.48 -10.99 3.99
N GLN A 21 -21.25 -11.00 2.67
CA GLN A 21 -20.05 -10.51 2.03
C GLN A 21 -20.37 -9.49 0.94
N GLN A 22 -19.43 -8.55 0.71
CA GLN A 22 -19.54 -7.59 -0.36
C GLN A 22 -19.09 -8.27 -1.67
N THR A 23 -20.02 -8.45 -2.61
CA THR A 23 -19.70 -8.98 -3.93
C THR A 23 -18.85 -7.98 -4.71
N PRO A 24 -17.69 -8.40 -5.26
CA PRO A 24 -16.90 -7.56 -6.15
C PRO A 24 -17.68 -7.09 -7.36
N ALA A 25 -17.33 -5.91 -7.87
CA ALA A 25 -17.98 -5.34 -9.04
C ALA A 25 -17.80 -6.24 -10.29
N SER A 26 -18.86 -6.38 -11.07
CA SER A 26 -18.80 -7.10 -12.34
C SER A 26 -17.86 -6.43 -13.34
N LYS A 27 -17.39 -7.19 -14.33
CA LYS A 27 -16.56 -6.64 -15.42
C LYS A 27 -17.27 -5.47 -16.10
N GLN A 28 -16.49 -4.50 -16.56
CA GLN A 28 -17.00 -3.37 -17.32
C GLN A 28 -17.70 -3.85 -18.59
N THR A 29 -18.96 -3.46 -18.80
CA THR A 29 -19.78 -3.83 -19.97
C THR A 29 -20.04 -2.64 -20.90
N ALA A 30 -19.83 -1.41 -20.43
CA ALA A 30 -20.02 -0.19 -21.20
C ALA A 30 -18.88 0.78 -20.93
N ALA A 31 -18.54 1.58 -21.93
CA ALA A 31 -17.58 2.68 -21.75
C ALA A 31 -18.13 3.75 -20.81
N PHE A 32 -17.25 4.53 -20.22
CA PHE A 32 -17.58 5.69 -19.40
C PHE A 32 -16.89 6.95 -19.93
N SER A 33 -17.56 8.07 -19.79
CA SER A 33 -17.01 9.41 -20.01
C SER A 33 -17.25 10.26 -18.75
N ILE A 34 -16.19 10.68 -18.07
CA ILE A 34 -16.26 11.60 -16.93
C ILE A 34 -15.89 12.98 -17.45
N GLU A 35 -16.79 13.97 -17.32
CA GLU A 35 -16.57 15.30 -17.85
C GLU A 35 -16.83 16.41 -16.84
N GLY A 36 -16.11 17.52 -17.01
CA GLY A 36 -16.30 18.75 -16.25
C GLY A 36 -15.53 18.83 -14.93
N ALA A 37 -14.83 17.78 -14.53
CA ALA A 37 -14.03 17.77 -13.30
C ALA A 37 -12.69 18.48 -13.45
N THR A 38 -12.10 18.88 -12.31
CA THR A 38 -10.65 19.11 -12.22
C THR A 38 -9.96 17.75 -12.07
N ALA A 39 -9.17 17.35 -13.06
CA ALA A 39 -8.46 16.08 -13.06
C ALA A 39 -7.01 16.27 -12.57
N HIS A 40 -6.65 15.59 -11.50
CA HIS A 40 -5.29 15.47 -10.98
C HIS A 40 -4.67 14.21 -11.57
N LEU A 41 -3.70 14.35 -12.47
CA LEU A 41 -3.22 13.20 -13.23
C LEU A 41 -2.28 12.27 -12.45
N GLY A 42 -1.80 12.70 -11.26
CA GLY A 42 -0.89 11.93 -10.42
C GLY A 42 0.58 12.02 -10.84
N ASP A 43 0.90 12.81 -11.84
CA ASP A 43 2.27 13.10 -12.31
C ASP A 43 2.71 14.56 -12.07
N GLY A 44 1.88 15.33 -11.40
CA GLY A 44 2.03 16.76 -11.17
C GLY A 44 1.17 17.63 -12.10
N THR A 45 0.50 17.03 -13.08
CA THR A 45 -0.35 17.75 -14.03
C THR A 45 -1.79 17.82 -13.54
N VAL A 46 -2.42 18.99 -13.72
CA VAL A 46 -3.84 19.22 -13.46
C VAL A 46 -4.54 19.71 -14.71
N ILE A 47 -5.71 19.19 -15.00
CA ILE A 47 -6.56 19.62 -16.12
C ILE A 47 -7.90 20.10 -15.59
N ASP A 48 -8.15 21.39 -15.66
CA ASP A 48 -9.47 21.94 -15.35
C ASP A 48 -10.47 21.62 -16.44
N ASN A 49 -11.73 21.40 -16.03
CA ASN A 49 -12.80 21.03 -16.96
C ASN A 49 -12.35 19.88 -17.88
N SER A 50 -11.97 18.78 -17.27
CA SER A 50 -11.42 17.61 -17.94
C SER A 50 -12.47 16.74 -18.60
N LEU A 51 -12.03 15.91 -19.56
CA LEU A 51 -12.73 14.75 -20.09
C LEU A 51 -11.80 13.55 -19.93
N ILE A 52 -12.29 12.51 -19.24
CA ILE A 52 -11.60 11.25 -19.10
C ILE A 52 -12.55 10.17 -19.63
N MET A 53 -12.08 9.36 -20.59
CA MET A 53 -12.87 8.26 -21.12
C MET A 53 -12.13 6.94 -20.89
N PHE A 54 -12.88 5.88 -20.64
CA PHE A 54 -12.33 4.55 -20.48
C PHE A 54 -13.31 3.46 -20.91
N ALA A 55 -12.76 2.40 -21.47
CA ALA A 55 -13.46 1.20 -21.93
C ALA A 55 -12.56 -0.02 -21.71
N ASP A 56 -13.15 -1.20 -21.56
CA ASP A 56 -12.44 -2.47 -21.40
C ASP A 56 -11.35 -2.43 -20.32
N GLY A 57 -11.65 -1.73 -19.23
CA GLY A 57 -10.73 -1.57 -18.09
C GLY A 57 -9.61 -0.56 -18.27
N LYS A 58 -9.48 0.08 -19.45
CA LYS A 58 -8.37 0.96 -19.80
C LYS A 58 -8.84 2.39 -20.09
N ILE A 59 -7.98 3.35 -19.71
CA ILE A 59 -8.17 4.77 -20.07
C ILE A 59 -7.91 4.91 -21.58
N THR A 60 -8.88 5.45 -22.29
CA THR A 60 -8.82 5.65 -23.76
C THR A 60 -8.59 7.10 -24.15
N PHE A 61 -8.97 8.03 -23.27
CA PHE A 61 -8.74 9.46 -23.50
C PHE A 61 -8.59 10.22 -22.18
N VAL A 62 -7.68 11.19 -22.16
CA VAL A 62 -7.53 12.20 -21.07
C VAL A 62 -7.25 13.54 -21.72
N GLY A 63 -8.03 14.57 -21.41
CA GLY A 63 -7.83 15.92 -21.95
C GLY A 63 -8.90 16.91 -21.50
N SER A 64 -8.98 18.06 -22.15
CA SER A 64 -9.98 19.07 -21.87
C SER A 64 -11.36 18.69 -22.43
N ALA A 65 -12.43 18.89 -21.66
CA ALA A 65 -13.81 18.70 -22.10
C ALA A 65 -14.25 19.67 -23.21
N LYS A 66 -13.46 20.75 -23.45
CA LYS A 66 -13.69 21.67 -24.55
C LYS A 66 -13.34 21.08 -25.92
N MET A 67 -12.59 19.99 -25.96
CA MET A 67 -12.26 19.29 -27.20
C MET A 67 -13.54 18.67 -27.80
N LYS A 68 -13.72 18.84 -29.13
CA LYS A 68 -14.84 18.28 -29.88
C LYS A 68 -14.65 16.77 -30.14
N ILE A 69 -14.65 15.99 -29.07
CA ILE A 69 -14.53 14.52 -29.10
C ILE A 69 -15.88 13.93 -28.67
N ALA A 70 -16.36 12.94 -29.41
CA ALA A 70 -17.59 12.24 -29.07
C ALA A 70 -17.42 11.50 -27.73
N ARG A 71 -18.36 11.69 -26.81
CA ARG A 71 -18.38 10.95 -25.53
C ARG A 71 -18.80 9.50 -25.79
N MET A 72 -18.23 8.61 -25.00
CA MET A 72 -18.45 7.17 -25.11
C MET A 72 -19.29 6.66 -23.93
N GLY A 73 -20.24 5.80 -24.16
CA GLY A 73 -20.98 5.06 -23.15
C GLY A 73 -21.73 5.93 -22.13
N THR A 74 -21.61 5.59 -20.85
CA THR A 74 -22.25 6.32 -19.75
C THR A 74 -21.51 7.62 -19.44
N ILE A 75 -22.20 8.76 -19.55
CA ILE A 75 -21.64 10.08 -19.25
C ILE A 75 -21.86 10.39 -17.78
N ILE A 76 -20.78 10.68 -17.05
CA ILE A 76 -20.80 11.13 -15.66
C ILE A 76 -20.44 12.61 -15.64
N ASN A 77 -21.42 13.46 -15.32
CA ASN A 77 -21.17 14.89 -15.10
C ASN A 77 -20.50 15.08 -13.74
N ALA A 78 -19.23 15.48 -13.77
CA ALA A 78 -18.40 15.72 -12.59
C ALA A 78 -18.04 17.21 -12.42
N LYS A 79 -18.83 18.12 -12.97
CA LYS A 79 -18.60 19.56 -12.84
C LYS A 79 -18.52 19.97 -11.37
N GLY A 80 -17.46 20.72 -11.03
CA GLY A 80 -17.17 21.15 -9.66
C GLY A 80 -16.65 20.06 -8.73
N LYS A 81 -16.32 18.88 -9.27
CA LYS A 81 -15.69 17.78 -8.55
C LYS A 81 -14.24 17.58 -9.02
N HIS A 82 -13.54 16.69 -8.35
CA HIS A 82 -12.16 16.32 -8.63
C HIS A 82 -12.07 14.85 -9.03
N VAL A 83 -11.16 14.52 -9.94
CA VAL A 83 -10.83 13.14 -10.33
C VAL A 83 -9.37 12.86 -10.02
N TYR A 84 -9.11 11.74 -9.39
CA TYR A 84 -7.78 11.29 -8.98
C TYR A 84 -7.53 9.85 -9.46
N PRO A 85 -6.25 9.46 -9.72
CA PRO A 85 -5.89 8.04 -9.79
C PRO A 85 -6.13 7.39 -8.44
N GLY A 86 -6.46 6.08 -8.44
CA GLY A 86 -6.60 5.32 -7.20
C GLY A 86 -5.32 5.38 -6.36
N PHE A 87 -5.46 5.62 -5.07
CA PHE A 87 -4.33 5.70 -4.14
C PHE A 87 -3.78 4.31 -3.83
N ILE A 88 -2.46 4.24 -3.65
CA ILE A 88 -1.69 3.02 -3.44
C ILE A 88 -1.09 3.03 -2.04
N ALA A 89 -1.53 2.13 -1.18
CA ALA A 89 -0.95 1.93 0.15
C ALA A 89 0.29 1.04 0.05
N ALA A 90 1.49 1.62 0.13
CA ALA A 90 2.72 0.85 0.22
C ALA A 90 2.92 0.27 1.62
N ASN A 91 3.58 -0.88 1.72
CA ASN A 91 4.01 -1.50 2.99
C ASN A 91 2.87 -1.65 4.03
N THR A 92 1.77 -2.32 3.67
CA THR A 92 0.64 -2.54 4.60
C THR A 92 0.38 -4.03 4.86
N THR A 93 -0.27 -4.36 5.98
CA THR A 93 -0.76 -5.73 6.30
C THR A 93 -2.27 -5.87 6.06
N LEU A 94 -2.88 -5.02 5.24
CA LEU A 94 -4.29 -5.14 4.86
C LEU A 94 -4.60 -6.53 4.31
N GLY A 95 -5.69 -7.12 4.80
CA GLY A 95 -6.11 -8.48 4.42
C GLY A 95 -5.26 -9.61 5.01
N LEU A 96 -4.21 -9.29 5.78
CA LEU A 96 -3.40 -10.27 6.53
C LEU A 96 -3.72 -10.28 8.03
N GLY A 97 -4.77 -9.62 8.45
CA GLY A 97 -5.21 -9.64 9.84
C GLY A 97 -6.50 -8.89 10.01
N GLU A 98 -7.38 -9.42 10.87
CA GLU A 98 -8.71 -8.87 11.10
C GLU A 98 -8.81 -8.23 12.50
N ILE A 99 -8.54 -8.98 13.55
CA ILE A 99 -8.71 -8.55 14.95
C ILE A 99 -7.37 -8.66 15.66
N ASP A 100 -6.77 -7.53 16.04
CA ASP A 100 -5.43 -7.49 16.65
C ASP A 100 -5.33 -8.32 17.95
N ALA A 101 -6.41 -8.40 18.72
CA ALA A 101 -6.44 -9.19 19.97
C ALA A 101 -6.60 -10.72 19.74
N VAL A 102 -6.88 -11.17 18.52
CA VAL A 102 -7.11 -12.57 18.17
C VAL A 102 -5.98 -13.09 17.31
N LYS A 103 -5.00 -13.76 17.91
CA LYS A 103 -3.80 -14.26 17.22
C LYS A 103 -4.14 -15.13 16.00
N ALA A 104 -5.18 -15.95 16.06
CA ALA A 104 -5.62 -16.81 14.97
C ALA A 104 -6.16 -16.06 13.74
N SER A 105 -6.38 -14.75 13.83
CA SER A 105 -6.78 -13.89 12.71
C SER A 105 -5.63 -13.05 12.14
N LEU A 106 -4.37 -13.33 12.54
CA LEU A 106 -3.19 -12.56 12.20
C LEU A 106 -2.21 -13.41 11.38
N ASP A 107 -2.26 -13.27 10.04
CA ASP A 107 -1.47 -14.03 9.08
C ASP A 107 -0.30 -13.25 8.47
N PHE A 108 0.03 -12.09 9.04
CA PHE A 108 1.14 -11.25 8.55
C PHE A 108 2.51 -11.67 9.09
N ARG A 109 2.58 -12.64 10.01
CA ARG A 109 3.84 -13.06 10.65
C ARG A 109 3.93 -14.57 10.73
N GLU A 110 5.08 -15.11 10.29
CA GLU A 110 5.40 -16.53 10.39
C GLU A 110 6.48 -16.77 11.47
N THR A 111 6.56 -18.03 11.92
CA THR A 111 7.65 -18.49 12.80
C THR A 111 8.98 -18.53 12.05
N GLY A 112 10.09 -18.40 12.80
CA GLY A 112 11.41 -18.36 12.20
C GLY A 112 11.94 -16.94 12.00
N THR A 113 13.21 -16.86 11.60
CA THR A 113 13.92 -15.59 11.41
C THR A 113 14.27 -15.31 9.96
N MET A 114 14.41 -16.33 9.13
CA MET A 114 14.81 -16.23 7.73
C MET A 114 13.72 -16.86 6.87
N ASN A 115 12.71 -16.06 6.47
CA ASN A 115 11.49 -16.54 5.83
C ASN A 115 11.30 -16.03 4.38
N PRO A 116 12.31 -15.92 3.50
CA PRO A 116 12.14 -15.33 2.18
C PRO A 116 11.11 -16.06 1.30
N HIS A 117 10.87 -17.34 1.55
CA HIS A 117 9.95 -18.24 0.85
C HIS A 117 8.48 -18.02 1.26
N ILE A 118 8.23 -17.35 2.38
CA ILE A 118 6.87 -17.05 2.84
C ILE A 118 6.27 -15.93 2.00
N ARG A 119 5.11 -16.19 1.40
CA ARG A 119 4.43 -15.29 0.47
C ARG A 119 3.14 -14.77 1.09
N SER A 120 3.09 -13.47 1.37
CA SER A 120 1.92 -12.82 1.98
C SER A 120 0.64 -12.94 1.13
N LEU A 121 0.78 -13.03 -0.20
CA LEU A 121 -0.34 -13.11 -1.11
C LEU A 121 -1.25 -14.30 -0.85
N ILE A 122 -0.68 -15.45 -0.46
CA ILE A 122 -1.44 -16.69 -0.22
C ILE A 122 -2.38 -16.57 0.99
N ALA A 123 -1.99 -15.73 1.98
CA ALA A 123 -2.79 -15.47 3.18
C ALA A 123 -3.73 -14.26 3.00
N TYR A 124 -3.73 -13.61 1.84
CA TYR A 124 -4.52 -12.41 1.61
C TYR A 124 -6.03 -12.68 1.59
N ASN A 125 -6.75 -12.12 2.54
CA ASN A 125 -8.19 -12.17 2.63
C ASN A 125 -8.84 -10.98 1.92
N THR A 126 -9.42 -11.21 0.73
CA THR A 126 -10.13 -10.19 -0.06
C THR A 126 -11.42 -9.72 0.60
N GLU A 127 -12.00 -10.52 1.51
CA GLU A 127 -13.28 -10.27 2.19
C GLU A 127 -13.11 -9.52 3.51
N SER A 128 -11.89 -9.08 3.83
CA SER A 128 -11.60 -8.32 5.03
C SER A 128 -12.49 -7.07 5.16
N LYS A 129 -13.13 -6.92 6.31
CA LYS A 129 -13.94 -5.73 6.63
C LYS A 129 -13.09 -4.47 6.74
N VAL A 130 -11.80 -4.61 6.96
CA VAL A 130 -10.86 -3.50 6.98
C VAL A 130 -10.64 -2.98 5.56
N ILE A 131 -10.50 -3.85 4.56
CA ILE A 131 -10.29 -3.47 3.16
C ILE A 131 -11.48 -2.66 2.61
N GLU A 132 -12.72 -3.08 2.88
CA GLU A 132 -13.88 -2.32 2.40
C GLU A 132 -13.89 -0.88 2.92
N SER A 133 -13.27 -0.60 4.08
CA SER A 133 -13.18 0.74 4.66
C SER A 133 -12.14 1.66 4.02
N MET A 134 -11.28 1.14 3.13
CA MET A 134 -10.27 1.90 2.40
C MET A 134 -10.86 2.67 1.21
N ARG A 135 -11.79 2.03 0.49
CA ARG A 135 -12.36 2.52 -0.76
C ARG A 135 -13.02 3.90 -0.65
N PRO A 136 -13.80 4.24 0.42
CA PRO A 136 -14.39 5.56 0.58
C PRO A 136 -13.39 6.71 0.70
N ASN A 137 -12.11 6.42 0.95
CA ASN A 137 -11.04 7.41 1.00
C ASN A 137 -10.10 7.35 -0.22
N GLY A 138 -10.48 6.59 -1.26
CA GLY A 138 -9.72 6.52 -2.52
C GLY A 138 -8.53 5.57 -2.49
N VAL A 139 -8.29 4.83 -1.40
CA VAL A 139 -7.24 3.81 -1.32
C VAL A 139 -7.79 2.53 -1.97
N LEU A 140 -7.35 2.30 -3.21
CA LEU A 140 -7.90 1.26 -4.07
C LEU A 140 -6.95 0.09 -4.31
N MET A 141 -5.68 0.24 -3.92
CA MET A 141 -4.61 -0.73 -4.13
C MET A 141 -3.62 -0.69 -2.98
N GLY A 142 -2.86 -1.76 -2.80
CA GLY A 142 -1.79 -1.77 -1.80
C GLY A 142 -0.79 -2.91 -2.00
N GLN A 143 0.40 -2.70 -1.43
CA GLN A 143 1.41 -3.73 -1.26
C GLN A 143 1.15 -4.45 0.06
N ILE A 144 0.73 -5.69 0.01
CA ILE A 144 0.55 -6.53 1.19
C ILE A 144 1.90 -7.14 1.59
N THR A 145 2.32 -6.83 2.82
CA THR A 145 3.70 -7.03 3.28
C THR A 145 3.74 -7.93 4.50
N PRO A 146 4.55 -8.99 4.50
CA PRO A 146 4.76 -9.80 5.68
C PRO A 146 5.59 -9.04 6.72
N ARG A 147 5.49 -9.45 7.97
CA ARG A 147 6.18 -8.86 9.14
C ARG A 147 6.96 -9.91 9.92
N GLY A 148 7.87 -9.46 10.76
CA GLY A 148 8.63 -10.29 11.68
C GLY A 148 9.88 -10.89 11.08
N GLY A 149 10.64 -11.62 11.90
CA GLY A 149 11.92 -12.22 11.49
C GLY A 149 13.02 -11.23 11.09
N ARG A 150 14.11 -11.73 10.61
CA ARG A 150 15.19 -10.97 9.94
C ARG A 150 14.80 -10.73 8.48
N ILE A 151 14.41 -11.81 7.79
CA ILE A 151 13.72 -11.75 6.49
C ILE A 151 12.27 -12.16 6.75
N SER A 152 11.36 -11.24 6.51
CA SER A 152 9.93 -11.42 6.84
C SER A 152 9.20 -12.29 5.82
N GLY A 153 9.60 -12.19 4.55
CA GLY A 153 8.95 -12.89 3.44
C GLY A 153 8.84 -12.02 2.19
N THR A 154 8.04 -12.51 1.27
CA THR A 154 7.80 -11.90 -0.04
C THR A 154 6.44 -11.21 -0.07
N SER A 155 6.42 -9.94 -0.48
CA SER A 155 5.22 -9.12 -0.69
C SER A 155 4.63 -9.27 -2.08
N SER A 156 3.41 -8.78 -2.25
CA SER A 156 2.73 -8.65 -3.55
C SER A 156 1.85 -7.40 -3.57
N VAL A 157 1.56 -6.89 -4.76
CA VAL A 157 0.66 -5.75 -4.94
C VAL A 157 -0.72 -6.23 -5.38
N VAL A 158 -1.77 -5.76 -4.71
CA VAL A 158 -3.15 -6.17 -4.94
C VAL A 158 -4.09 -4.97 -5.12
N GLN A 159 -5.20 -5.19 -5.79
CA GLN A 159 -6.33 -4.27 -5.84
C GLN A 159 -7.41 -4.68 -4.82
N PHE A 160 -8.26 -3.75 -4.38
CA PHE A 160 -9.14 -3.91 -3.24
C PHE A 160 -10.62 -4.19 -3.59
N ASP A 161 -10.87 -4.87 -4.71
CA ASP A 161 -12.22 -5.31 -5.12
C ASP A 161 -12.15 -6.60 -5.94
N ALA A 162 -11.84 -7.72 -5.28
CA ALA A 162 -11.55 -9.00 -5.92
C ALA A 162 -12.27 -10.17 -5.22
N TRP A 163 -12.46 -11.27 -5.94
CA TRP A 163 -13.08 -12.48 -5.42
C TRP A 163 -12.15 -13.31 -4.54
N ASN A 164 -10.88 -13.36 -4.91
CA ASN A 164 -9.83 -14.13 -4.24
C ASN A 164 -8.48 -13.46 -4.46
N TRP A 165 -7.42 -14.02 -3.91
CA TRP A 165 -6.07 -13.46 -4.01
C TRP A 165 -5.52 -13.47 -5.44
N GLU A 166 -5.87 -14.46 -6.28
CA GLU A 166 -5.47 -14.52 -7.69
C GLU A 166 -6.07 -13.35 -8.48
N ASP A 167 -7.35 -13.07 -8.24
CA ASP A 167 -8.11 -11.98 -8.87
C ASP A 167 -7.63 -10.60 -8.39
N ALA A 168 -7.15 -10.53 -7.13
CA ALA A 168 -6.63 -9.32 -6.54
C ALA A 168 -5.24 -8.95 -7.05
N ALA A 169 -4.44 -9.93 -7.48
CA ALA A 169 -3.02 -9.74 -7.74
C ALA A 169 -2.77 -8.84 -8.97
N MET A 170 -2.15 -7.69 -8.75
CA MET A 170 -1.64 -6.80 -9.79
C MET A 170 -0.20 -7.11 -10.14
N LYS A 171 0.60 -7.44 -9.12
CA LYS A 171 1.98 -7.90 -9.24
C LYS A 171 2.28 -8.91 -8.15
N VAL A 172 2.57 -10.13 -8.56
CA VAL A 172 2.91 -11.24 -7.68
C VAL A 172 4.38 -11.15 -7.30
N ASP A 173 4.68 -11.35 -6.01
CA ASP A 173 6.05 -11.49 -5.49
C ASP A 173 6.98 -10.33 -5.88
N ASP A 174 6.53 -9.08 -5.65
CA ASP A 174 7.22 -7.87 -6.08
C ASP A 174 8.55 -7.62 -5.36
N GLY A 175 8.71 -8.13 -4.13
CA GLY A 175 9.93 -7.94 -3.38
C GLY A 175 10.01 -8.71 -2.08
N ILE A 176 11.22 -8.78 -1.53
CA ILE A 176 11.51 -9.42 -0.24
C ILE A 176 11.72 -8.33 0.81
N HIS A 177 11.10 -8.52 1.98
CA HIS A 177 11.18 -7.62 3.12
C HIS A 177 12.17 -8.13 4.17
N MET A 178 13.09 -7.24 4.57
CA MET A 178 14.16 -7.51 5.53
C MET A 178 14.15 -6.44 6.63
N ASN A 179 14.19 -6.87 7.88
CA ASN A 179 14.41 -6.01 9.02
C ASN A 179 15.92 -5.89 9.28
N TRP A 180 16.49 -4.70 9.05
CA TRP A 180 17.91 -4.48 9.27
C TRP A 180 18.28 -4.59 10.76
N PRO A 181 19.45 -5.11 11.12
CA PRO A 181 19.93 -5.09 12.51
C PRO A 181 19.96 -3.67 13.06
N ARG A 182 19.66 -3.49 14.34
CA ARG A 182 19.86 -2.20 15.01
C ARG A 182 21.30 -2.07 15.50
N SER A 183 21.93 -0.93 15.26
CA SER A 183 23.30 -0.62 15.72
C SER A 183 23.33 -0.27 17.20
N ILE A 184 22.17 0.12 17.76
CA ILE A 184 22.00 0.45 19.18
C ILE A 184 20.91 -0.45 19.80
N THR A 185 21.02 -0.64 21.11
CA THR A 185 20.03 -1.32 21.95
C THR A 185 19.64 -0.43 23.12
N PHE A 186 18.42 -0.60 23.61
CA PHE A 186 17.90 0.06 24.80
C PHE A 186 17.58 -1.00 25.85
N GLY A 187 17.84 -0.71 27.13
CA GLY A 187 17.38 -1.54 28.22
C GLY A 187 15.85 -1.51 28.36
N ARG A 188 15.32 -2.56 28.91
CA ARG A 188 13.88 -2.70 29.19
C ARG A 188 13.55 -2.07 30.53
N TRP A 189 13.26 -0.75 30.50
CA TRP A 189 13.01 0.04 31.73
C TRP A 189 11.92 -0.59 32.62
N TRP A 190 10.92 -1.28 32.04
CA TRP A 190 9.87 -1.98 32.77
C TRP A 190 10.36 -3.23 33.51
N LEU A 191 11.59 -3.68 33.26
CA LEU A 191 12.30 -4.72 34.00
C LEU A 191 13.41 -4.16 34.88
N GLY A 192 13.48 -2.82 35.06
CA GLY A 192 14.52 -2.14 35.85
C GLY A 192 15.89 -2.05 35.15
N GLU A 193 15.97 -2.37 33.84
CA GLU A 193 17.20 -2.19 33.07
C GLU A 193 17.42 -0.70 32.73
N ASP A 194 18.67 -0.25 32.66
CA ASP A 194 19.03 1.10 32.26
C ASP A 194 18.53 1.39 30.82
N PRO A 195 17.62 2.37 30.62
CA PRO A 195 17.06 2.68 29.30
C PRO A 195 18.03 3.39 28.35
N ALA A 196 19.23 3.75 28.80
CA ALA A 196 20.20 4.45 27.95
C ALA A 196 20.55 3.66 26.71
N ALA A 197 20.76 4.38 25.60
CA ALA A 197 21.21 3.79 24.34
C ALA A 197 22.62 3.22 24.48
N LYS A 198 22.80 1.96 24.11
CA LYS A 198 24.09 1.26 24.14
C LYS A 198 24.42 0.68 22.77
N PRO A 199 25.71 0.65 22.35
CA PRO A 199 26.11 -0.03 21.14
C PRO A 199 25.70 -1.51 21.15
N ASN A 200 25.12 -1.98 20.05
CA ASN A 200 24.78 -3.38 19.89
C ASN A 200 26.04 -4.21 19.53
N LYS A 201 26.58 -4.93 20.48
CA LYS A 201 27.80 -5.78 20.30
C LYS A 201 27.64 -6.86 19.23
N LYS A 202 26.39 -7.25 18.90
CA LYS A 202 26.07 -8.26 17.88
C LYS A 202 25.83 -7.67 16.49
N TYR A 203 25.88 -6.35 16.33
CA TYR A 203 25.52 -5.67 15.08
C TYR A 203 26.34 -6.17 13.88
N THR A 204 27.65 -6.09 13.97
CA THR A 204 28.57 -6.52 12.89
C THR A 204 28.40 -8.00 12.55
N LYS A 205 28.27 -8.85 13.59
CA LYS A 205 28.02 -10.28 13.35
C LYS A 205 26.70 -10.51 12.62
N SER A 206 25.64 -9.82 12.99
CA SER A 206 24.34 -9.95 12.32
C SER A 206 24.39 -9.56 10.84
N ILE A 207 25.22 -8.58 10.47
CA ILE A 207 25.44 -8.21 9.06
C ILE A 207 26.27 -9.29 8.35
N SER A 208 27.31 -9.81 9.00
CA SER A 208 28.10 -10.92 8.44
C SER A 208 27.21 -12.13 8.17
N ASP A 209 26.37 -12.51 9.13
CA ASP A 209 25.43 -13.64 8.98
C ASP A 209 24.48 -13.45 7.78
N LEU A 210 24.03 -12.21 7.51
CA LEU A 210 23.25 -11.89 6.32
C LEU A 210 24.05 -12.04 5.03
N VAL A 211 25.30 -11.57 5.02
CA VAL A 211 26.21 -11.72 3.87
C VAL A 211 26.44 -13.20 3.56
N ASP A 212 26.70 -14.01 4.58
CA ASP A 212 26.95 -15.45 4.44
C ASP A 212 25.68 -16.17 3.95
N TYR A 213 24.51 -15.76 4.42
CA TYR A 213 23.24 -16.31 3.96
C TYR A 213 22.97 -16.02 2.47
N ILE A 214 23.24 -14.79 2.01
CA ILE A 214 23.09 -14.43 0.58
C ILE A 214 24.13 -15.18 -0.28
N ASN A 215 25.36 -15.31 0.19
CA ASN A 215 26.39 -16.09 -0.51
C ASN A 215 25.98 -17.56 -0.62
N SER A 216 25.46 -18.16 0.46
CA SER A 216 24.96 -19.54 0.46
C SER A 216 23.80 -19.72 -0.55
N ALA A 217 22.92 -18.73 -0.67
CA ALA A 217 21.85 -18.76 -1.69
C ALA A 217 22.44 -18.70 -3.11
N LYS A 218 23.43 -17.84 -3.33
CA LYS A 218 24.11 -17.72 -4.63
C LYS A 218 24.79 -19.02 -5.03
N ASP A 219 25.49 -19.66 -4.09
CA ASP A 219 26.18 -20.91 -4.33
C ASP A 219 25.21 -22.06 -4.60
N TYR A 220 24.11 -22.14 -3.82
CA TYR A 220 23.04 -23.10 -4.03
C TYR A 220 22.38 -22.95 -5.39
N LEU A 221 22.05 -21.72 -5.81
CA LEU A 221 21.39 -21.45 -7.09
C LEU A 221 22.27 -21.70 -8.31
N ASN A 222 23.59 -21.55 -8.16
CA ASN A 222 24.57 -21.84 -9.20
C ASN A 222 24.97 -23.34 -9.24
N GLY A 223 24.64 -24.11 -8.20
CA GLY A 223 24.92 -25.53 -8.07
C GLY A 223 23.78 -26.44 -8.52
N LEU A 224 23.79 -27.64 -7.96
CA LEU A 224 22.82 -28.70 -8.31
C LEU A 224 21.39 -28.47 -7.72
N LYS A 225 21.21 -27.46 -6.87
CA LYS A 225 19.98 -27.18 -6.10
C LYS A 225 19.47 -28.42 -5.33
N SER A 226 20.38 -29.17 -4.78
CA SER A 226 20.11 -30.42 -4.03
C SER A 226 20.88 -30.46 -2.72
N PRO A 227 20.26 -30.82 -1.57
CA PRO A 227 18.82 -31.04 -1.44
C PRO A 227 18.01 -29.77 -1.68
N LYS A 228 16.74 -29.91 -2.05
CA LYS A 228 15.85 -28.77 -2.30
C LYS A 228 15.72 -27.88 -1.07
N ASN A 229 15.95 -26.56 -1.23
CA ASN A 229 15.85 -25.56 -0.18
C ASN A 229 15.02 -24.36 -0.64
N LEU A 230 13.77 -24.30 -0.18
CA LEU A 230 12.81 -23.25 -0.58
C LEU A 230 13.24 -21.85 -0.11
N GLU A 231 13.95 -21.74 1.02
CA GLU A 231 14.42 -20.46 1.54
C GLU A 231 15.46 -19.86 0.59
N LEU A 232 16.43 -20.68 0.14
CA LEU A 232 17.48 -20.22 -0.78
C LEU A 232 16.92 -19.97 -2.18
N GLU A 233 15.99 -20.82 -2.67
CA GLU A 233 15.32 -20.63 -3.96
C GLU A 233 14.55 -19.31 -4.02
N ALA A 234 13.88 -18.90 -2.94
CA ALA A 234 13.12 -17.67 -2.90
C ALA A 234 13.96 -16.40 -3.14
N LEU A 235 15.29 -16.46 -2.88
CA LEU A 235 16.22 -15.37 -3.10
C LEU A 235 16.66 -15.19 -4.56
N GLU A 236 16.30 -16.13 -5.45
CA GLU A 236 16.66 -16.06 -6.88
C GLU A 236 16.22 -14.74 -7.52
N GLY A 237 15.01 -14.27 -7.18
CA GLY A 237 14.48 -13.00 -7.71
C GLY A 237 15.26 -11.76 -7.28
N LEU A 238 15.92 -11.76 -6.11
CA LEU A 238 16.83 -10.69 -5.72
C LEU A 238 18.13 -10.75 -6.53
N LEU A 239 18.69 -11.96 -6.68
CA LEU A 239 19.98 -12.18 -7.34
C LEU A 239 19.92 -11.91 -8.85
N ASN A 240 18.78 -12.19 -9.50
CA ASN A 240 18.57 -11.90 -10.92
C ASN A 240 17.95 -10.53 -11.19
N GLY A 241 17.62 -9.76 -10.12
CA GLY A 241 17.08 -8.41 -10.21
C GLY A 241 15.60 -8.31 -10.61
N SER A 242 14.85 -9.42 -10.63
CA SER A 242 13.38 -9.41 -10.90
C SER A 242 12.57 -8.97 -9.69
N LYS A 243 13.09 -9.15 -8.45
CA LYS A 243 12.51 -8.69 -7.20
C LYS A 243 13.31 -7.51 -6.62
N LYS A 244 12.65 -6.66 -5.83
CA LYS A 244 13.27 -5.59 -5.05
C LYS A 244 13.55 -6.08 -3.62
N LEU A 245 14.55 -5.49 -2.98
CA LEU A 245 14.83 -5.69 -1.56
C LEU A 245 14.30 -4.47 -0.77
N PHE A 246 13.29 -4.70 0.06
CA PHE A 246 12.74 -3.70 0.97
C PHE A 246 13.39 -3.85 2.34
N ILE A 247 14.22 -2.88 2.73
CA ILE A 247 14.89 -2.91 4.04
C ILE A 247 14.20 -1.95 5.00
N HIS A 248 13.66 -2.51 6.08
CA HIS A 248 13.06 -1.76 7.19
C HIS A 248 14.18 -1.29 8.13
N THR A 249 14.39 0.03 8.17
CA THR A 249 15.45 0.65 8.99
C THR A 249 15.21 2.15 9.18
N HIS A 250 15.75 2.74 10.26
CA HIS A 250 15.51 4.14 10.63
C HIS A 250 16.79 4.94 10.86
N GLY A 251 17.84 4.32 11.38
CA GLY A 251 19.06 4.98 11.80
C GLY A 251 19.99 5.33 10.64
N GLU A 252 20.80 6.37 10.82
CA GLU A 252 21.77 6.83 9.82
C GLU A 252 22.80 5.75 9.45
N LYS A 253 23.40 5.13 10.49
CA LYS A 253 24.37 4.05 10.30
C LYS A 253 23.72 2.85 9.61
N GLU A 254 22.56 2.45 10.07
CA GLU A 254 21.86 1.29 9.52
C GLU A 254 21.46 1.49 8.06
N ILE A 255 21.01 2.69 7.67
CA ILE A 255 20.68 3.04 6.28
C ILE A 255 21.96 2.98 5.43
N THR A 256 23.06 3.55 5.92
CA THR A 256 24.36 3.52 5.23
C THR A 256 24.83 2.10 4.98
N ASP A 257 24.80 1.26 6.00
CA ASP A 257 25.25 -0.13 5.92
C ASP A 257 24.31 -0.97 5.01
N ALA A 258 22.99 -0.70 5.04
CA ALA A 258 22.01 -1.32 4.15
C ALA A 258 22.25 -0.97 2.67
N VAL A 259 22.59 0.28 2.37
CA VAL A 259 22.93 0.71 1.00
C VAL A 259 24.20 0.02 0.52
N HIS A 260 25.24 -0.05 1.36
CA HIS A 260 26.49 -0.76 1.01
C HIS A 260 26.24 -2.25 0.80
N PHE A 261 25.45 -2.89 1.66
CA PHE A 261 25.05 -4.29 1.50
C PHE A 261 24.32 -4.52 0.17
N ALA A 262 23.31 -3.73 -0.14
CA ALA A 262 22.56 -3.87 -1.38
C ALA A 262 23.42 -3.63 -2.62
N THR A 263 24.30 -2.62 -2.57
CA THR A 263 25.25 -2.32 -3.64
C THR A 263 26.24 -3.48 -3.88
N LYS A 264 26.74 -4.09 -2.80
CA LYS A 264 27.64 -5.26 -2.87
C LYS A 264 27.04 -6.41 -3.67
N PHE A 265 25.76 -6.66 -3.54
CA PHE A 265 25.04 -7.75 -4.21
C PHE A 265 24.32 -7.34 -5.49
N GLY A 266 24.28 -6.04 -5.84
CA GLY A 266 23.55 -5.52 -7.00
C GLY A 266 22.02 -5.50 -6.82
N PHE A 267 21.54 -5.47 -5.58
CA PHE A 267 20.09 -5.48 -5.30
C PHE A 267 19.43 -4.13 -5.57
N LYS A 268 18.22 -4.17 -6.09
CA LYS A 268 17.35 -3.00 -6.21
C LYS A 268 16.74 -2.68 -4.84
N LEU A 269 17.40 -1.79 -4.09
CA LEU A 269 17.04 -1.43 -2.73
C LEU A 269 15.88 -0.43 -2.67
N VAL A 270 15.01 -0.62 -1.69
CA VAL A 270 14.03 0.36 -1.19
C VAL A 270 14.20 0.45 0.32
N ILE A 271 14.37 1.65 0.87
CA ILE A 271 14.35 1.86 2.32
C ILE A 271 12.91 2.04 2.78
N VAL A 272 12.52 1.34 3.85
CA VAL A 272 11.22 1.48 4.52
C VAL A 272 11.45 2.02 5.93
N GLY A 273 10.74 3.10 6.28
CA GLY A 273 10.94 3.87 7.51
C GLY A 273 11.82 5.09 7.27
N GLY A 274 13.12 4.94 7.36
CA GLY A 274 14.08 5.95 6.91
C GLY A 274 14.09 7.27 7.70
N ASP A 275 13.83 7.28 9.01
CA ASP A 275 13.74 8.51 9.81
C ASP A 275 14.97 9.41 9.74
N ARG A 276 16.15 8.80 9.61
CA ARG A 276 17.42 9.53 9.49
C ARG A 276 17.95 9.57 8.05
N SER A 277 17.14 9.20 7.05
CA SER A 277 17.53 9.17 5.64
C SER A 277 17.96 10.54 5.09
N TYR A 278 17.45 11.65 5.64
CA TYR A 278 17.87 13.01 5.27
C TYR A 278 19.37 13.27 5.55
N LYS A 279 19.97 12.58 6.54
CA LYS A 279 21.40 12.71 6.85
C LYS A 279 22.30 12.03 5.85
N VAL A 280 21.77 11.03 5.14
CA VAL A 280 22.49 10.23 4.13
C VAL A 280 21.87 10.41 2.73
N ALA A 281 21.17 11.52 2.52
CA ALA A 281 20.42 11.78 1.29
C ALA A 281 21.31 11.67 0.04
N ASP A 282 22.53 12.20 0.06
CA ASP A 282 23.44 12.14 -1.08
C ASP A 282 23.85 10.70 -1.44
N LEU A 283 23.98 9.81 -0.44
CA LEU A 283 24.21 8.38 -0.66
C LEU A 283 23.00 7.71 -1.33
N LEU A 284 21.78 8.05 -0.88
CA LEU A 284 20.54 7.53 -1.45
C LEU A 284 20.37 7.98 -2.89
N VAL A 285 20.61 9.27 -3.18
CA VAL A 285 20.55 9.83 -4.54
C VAL A 285 21.56 9.15 -5.46
N LYS A 286 22.83 9.04 -5.02
CA LYS A 286 23.90 8.40 -5.79
C LYS A 286 23.53 6.97 -6.21
N ASN A 287 22.89 6.22 -5.32
CA ASN A 287 22.50 4.83 -5.54
C ASN A 287 21.05 4.67 -6.06
N LYS A 288 20.34 5.77 -6.31
CA LYS A 288 18.93 5.79 -6.77
C LYS A 288 17.99 5.00 -5.85
N VAL A 289 18.20 5.10 -4.54
CA VAL A 289 17.43 4.37 -3.52
C VAL A 289 16.21 5.19 -3.13
N PRO A 290 14.99 4.73 -3.42
CA PRO A 290 13.76 5.39 -2.97
C PRO A 290 13.49 5.07 -1.49
N VAL A 291 12.62 5.90 -0.89
CA VAL A 291 12.24 5.76 0.52
C VAL A 291 10.72 5.67 0.62
N ILE A 292 10.23 4.66 1.33
CA ILE A 292 8.85 4.58 1.78
C ILE A 292 8.82 5.05 3.22
N LEU A 293 8.31 6.26 3.45
CA LEU A 293 8.16 6.83 4.78
C LEU A 293 6.97 6.20 5.51
N GLU A 294 7.06 6.15 6.83
CA GLU A 294 5.92 5.84 7.67
C GLU A 294 4.93 7.01 7.74
N ARG A 295 3.78 6.80 8.38
CA ARG A 295 2.77 7.83 8.58
C ARG A 295 3.35 9.11 9.21
N ALA A 296 2.86 10.27 8.76
CA ALA A 296 3.27 11.57 9.25
C ALA A 296 2.89 11.78 10.73
N HIS A 297 1.70 11.34 11.14
CA HIS A 297 1.14 11.59 12.46
C HIS A 297 1.76 10.65 13.50
N ARG A 298 2.92 11.05 14.01
CA ARG A 298 3.65 10.40 15.10
C ARG A 298 4.38 11.43 15.95
N ILE A 299 4.63 11.08 17.19
CA ILE A 299 5.45 11.90 18.09
C ILE A 299 6.93 11.86 17.66
N PRO A 300 7.72 12.87 17.96
CA PRO A 300 9.16 12.87 17.76
C PRO A 300 9.85 11.66 18.41
N GLY A 301 10.92 11.19 17.80
CA GLY A 301 11.66 10.02 18.26
C GLY A 301 12.62 10.26 19.44
N GLY A 302 12.74 11.50 19.94
CA GLY A 302 13.61 11.88 21.06
C GLY A 302 13.45 13.36 21.42
N ASP A 303 13.91 13.73 22.59
CA ASP A 303 13.76 15.07 23.16
C ASP A 303 14.46 16.15 22.32
N ASP A 304 15.53 15.79 21.60
CA ASP A 304 16.28 16.70 20.72
C ASP A 304 15.68 16.80 19.30
N SER A 305 14.59 16.08 19.03
CA SER A 305 13.95 16.12 17.72
C SER A 305 13.00 17.30 17.64
N ASP A 306 13.04 18.02 16.50
CA ASP A 306 12.04 19.04 16.17
C ASP A 306 10.64 18.41 16.26
N TYR A 307 9.71 19.07 16.95
CA TYR A 307 8.37 18.53 17.25
C TYR A 307 7.56 18.18 15.99
N ASP A 308 7.81 18.88 14.88
CA ASP A 308 7.15 18.67 13.60
C ASP A 308 8.05 17.98 12.56
N PHE A 309 9.17 17.38 12.99
CA PHE A 309 10.14 16.75 12.11
C PHE A 309 9.50 15.67 11.21
N SER A 310 8.60 14.87 11.77
CA SER A 310 7.91 13.82 11.00
C SER A 310 7.08 14.39 9.84
N TYR A 311 6.61 15.63 9.92
CA TYR A 311 5.86 16.33 8.87
C TYR A 311 6.77 16.96 7.81
N LYS A 312 8.00 17.31 8.17
CA LYS A 312 8.99 17.95 7.29
C LYS A 312 9.86 16.96 6.52
N LEU A 313 10.01 15.73 7.04
CA LEU A 313 10.96 14.74 6.51
C LEU A 313 10.75 14.45 5.01
N ALA A 314 9.49 14.29 4.58
CA ALA A 314 9.19 14.05 3.18
C ALA A 314 9.72 15.17 2.26
N LYS A 315 9.55 16.44 2.66
CA LYS A 315 10.06 17.59 1.92
C LYS A 315 11.58 17.58 1.81
N LEU A 316 12.27 17.31 2.92
CA LEU A 316 13.75 17.26 2.94
C LEU A 316 14.29 16.22 1.94
N LEU A 317 13.60 15.10 1.75
CA LEU A 317 14.00 14.05 0.82
C LEU A 317 13.64 14.39 -0.63
N LEU A 318 12.43 14.92 -0.87
CA LEU A 318 11.98 15.34 -2.20
C LEU A 318 12.86 16.46 -2.76
N ASP A 319 13.22 17.45 -1.94
CA ASP A 319 14.10 18.56 -2.32
C ASP A 319 15.51 18.08 -2.74
N LYS A 320 15.94 16.89 -2.27
CA LYS A 320 17.16 16.22 -2.69
C LYS A 320 17.00 15.36 -3.95
N GLY A 321 15.76 15.23 -4.48
CA GLY A 321 15.46 14.41 -5.66
C GLY A 321 15.28 12.91 -5.34
N ILE A 322 15.09 12.54 -4.09
CA ILE A 322 14.79 11.17 -3.69
C ILE A 322 13.30 10.88 -4.02
N VAL A 323 13.03 9.75 -4.64
CA VAL A 323 11.66 9.28 -4.84
C VAL A 323 11.08 8.81 -3.50
N VAL A 324 10.04 9.49 -3.03
CA VAL A 324 9.39 9.21 -1.75
C VAL A 324 7.99 8.69 -1.96
N ALA A 325 7.62 7.65 -1.22
CA ALA A 325 6.24 7.20 -1.04
C ALA A 325 5.88 7.19 0.44
N VAL A 326 4.58 7.14 0.74
CA VAL A 326 4.07 6.98 2.10
C VAL A 326 3.55 5.56 2.27
N GLY A 327 4.09 4.88 3.26
CA GLY A 327 3.68 3.56 3.68
C GLY A 327 2.97 3.58 5.02
N MET A 328 2.66 2.38 5.49
CA MET A 328 2.01 2.19 6.78
C MET A 328 2.84 1.23 7.64
N ASP A 329 3.05 1.61 8.89
CA ASP A 329 3.70 0.76 9.88
C ASP A 329 3.22 1.11 11.30
N GLY A 330 3.53 0.24 12.28
CA GLY A 330 3.20 0.40 13.68
C GLY A 330 1.84 -0.15 14.09
N GLN A 331 1.42 0.19 15.30
CA GLN A 331 0.16 -0.30 15.85
C GLN A 331 -1.05 0.21 15.06
N MET A 332 -2.05 -0.67 14.87
CA MET A 332 -3.28 -0.38 14.14
C MET A 332 -3.05 0.15 12.71
N GLU A 333 -1.92 -0.17 12.09
CA GLU A 333 -1.57 0.32 10.75
C GLU A 333 -2.65 -0.02 9.73
N ARG A 334 -3.25 -1.21 9.78
CA ARG A 334 -4.32 -1.63 8.88
C ARG A 334 -5.52 -0.68 8.95
N MET A 335 -5.97 -0.37 10.16
CA MET A 335 -7.12 0.53 10.37
C MET A 335 -6.79 1.97 9.95
N ASN A 336 -5.56 2.40 10.17
CA ASN A 336 -5.10 3.75 9.85
C ASN A 336 -4.80 3.94 8.37
N THR A 337 -4.67 2.88 7.57
CA THR A 337 -4.40 2.97 6.13
C THR A 337 -5.48 3.75 5.38
N ARG A 338 -6.72 3.76 5.86
CA ARG A 338 -7.78 4.62 5.30
C ARG A 338 -7.46 6.12 5.36
N ASN A 339 -6.55 6.54 6.26
CA ASN A 339 -6.13 7.92 6.43
C ASN A 339 -4.93 8.30 5.55
N LEU A 340 -4.46 7.40 4.69
CA LEU A 340 -3.31 7.61 3.82
C LEU A 340 -3.33 8.96 3.08
N PRO A 341 -4.43 9.38 2.42
CA PRO A 341 -4.48 10.69 1.75
C PRO A 341 -4.31 11.86 2.71
N PHE A 342 -4.76 11.74 3.96
CA PHE A 342 -4.70 12.82 4.95
C PHE A 342 -3.31 12.97 5.57
N TYR A 343 -2.52 11.90 5.62
CA TYR A 343 -1.08 11.99 5.93
C TYR A 343 -0.34 12.76 4.85
N VAL A 344 -0.68 12.52 3.59
CA VAL A 344 -0.13 13.27 2.44
C VAL A 344 -0.59 14.73 2.47
N GLY A 345 -1.85 14.99 2.81
CA GLY A 345 -2.35 16.36 3.06
C GLY A 345 -1.58 17.09 4.15
N THR A 346 -1.15 16.39 5.20
CA THR A 346 -0.28 16.96 6.23
C THR A 346 1.08 17.35 5.69
N TYR A 347 1.70 16.52 4.86
CA TYR A 347 2.96 16.87 4.18
C TYR A 347 2.80 18.09 3.27
N ALA A 348 1.68 18.20 2.55
CA ALA A 348 1.37 19.39 1.75
C ALA A 348 1.23 20.65 2.63
N ALA A 349 0.57 20.55 3.79
CA ALA A 349 0.46 21.65 4.75
C ALA A 349 1.82 22.09 5.33
N HIS A 350 2.85 21.22 5.27
CA HIS A 350 4.21 21.51 5.72
C HIS A 350 5.19 21.80 4.57
N GLY A 351 4.68 22.34 3.47
CA GLY A 351 5.49 23.00 2.43
C GLY A 351 5.82 22.14 1.22
N ILE A 352 5.16 21.01 1.01
CA ILE A 352 5.20 20.28 -0.27
C ILE A 352 4.04 20.78 -1.14
N ASP A 353 4.28 21.03 -2.42
CA ASP A 353 3.21 21.28 -3.39
C ASP A 353 2.20 20.13 -3.38
N LYS A 354 0.90 20.44 -3.53
CA LYS A 354 -0.16 19.41 -3.42
C LYS A 354 -0.04 18.30 -4.46
N GLU A 355 0.32 18.65 -5.68
CA GLU A 355 0.47 17.66 -6.76
C GLU A 355 1.74 16.82 -6.54
N GLU A 356 2.82 17.41 -6.04
CA GLU A 356 4.02 16.67 -5.64
C GLU A 356 3.72 15.74 -4.45
N ALA A 357 2.95 16.20 -3.47
CA ALA A 357 2.51 15.37 -2.35
C ALA A 357 1.63 14.20 -2.83
N LEU A 358 0.72 14.45 -3.79
CA LEU A 358 -0.13 13.43 -4.39
C LEU A 358 0.68 12.30 -5.04
N LYS A 359 1.81 12.60 -5.67
CA LYS A 359 2.71 11.58 -6.27
C LYS A 359 3.13 10.53 -5.26
N MET A 360 3.29 10.88 -3.99
CA MET A 360 3.77 9.95 -2.96
C MET A 360 2.84 8.76 -2.71
N ILE A 361 1.56 8.87 -3.07
CA ILE A 361 0.57 7.79 -2.95
C ILE A 361 -0.02 7.37 -4.31
N THR A 362 0.53 7.88 -5.40
CA THR A 362 0.13 7.57 -6.77
C THR A 362 1.33 7.14 -7.60
N SER A 363 1.92 8.02 -8.42
CA SER A 363 2.99 7.68 -9.36
C SER A 363 4.29 7.23 -8.69
N ASN A 364 4.70 7.83 -7.57
CA ASN A 364 5.91 7.40 -6.86
C ASN A 364 5.73 6.01 -6.23
N SER A 365 4.58 5.77 -5.58
CA SER A 365 4.25 4.43 -5.06
C SER A 365 4.24 3.40 -6.19
N ALA A 366 3.60 3.71 -7.34
CA ALA A 366 3.57 2.83 -8.48
C ALA A 366 4.98 2.49 -9.01
N LYS A 367 5.88 3.49 -9.16
CA LYS A 367 7.29 3.30 -9.56
C LYS A 367 8.06 2.45 -8.57
N ILE A 368 7.92 2.74 -7.27
CA ILE A 368 8.61 1.98 -6.22
C ILE A 368 8.16 0.52 -6.23
N LEU A 369 6.88 0.26 -6.43
CA LEU A 369 6.32 -1.09 -6.48
C LEU A 369 6.48 -1.77 -7.85
N GLY A 370 6.81 -0.99 -8.91
CA GLY A 370 6.99 -1.48 -10.27
C GLY A 370 5.69 -1.94 -10.92
N ILE A 371 4.67 -1.10 -10.79
CA ILE A 371 3.35 -1.23 -11.42
C ILE A 371 2.95 0.06 -12.17
N ASP A 372 3.93 0.92 -12.42
CA ASP A 372 3.72 2.22 -13.05
C ASP A 372 3.41 2.13 -14.54
N ASP A 373 3.61 0.99 -15.16
CA ASP A 373 3.09 0.65 -16.49
C ASP A 373 1.56 0.50 -16.50
N LYS A 374 0.95 0.13 -15.38
CA LYS A 374 -0.49 -0.14 -15.25
C LYS A 374 -1.29 0.98 -14.60
N VAL A 375 -0.76 1.58 -13.52
CA VAL A 375 -1.49 2.51 -12.65
C VAL A 375 -0.62 3.67 -12.16
N GLY A 376 -1.13 4.47 -11.22
CA GLY A 376 -0.41 5.58 -10.57
C GLY A 376 -0.59 6.92 -11.27
N THR A 377 -1.03 6.94 -12.52
CA THR A 377 -1.39 8.17 -13.24
C THR A 377 -2.61 7.95 -14.12
N LEU A 378 -3.35 9.03 -14.38
CA LEU A 378 -4.45 9.03 -15.37
C LEU A 378 -3.86 9.25 -16.77
N THR A 379 -3.37 8.18 -17.38
CA THR A 379 -2.70 8.20 -18.69
C THR A 379 -3.36 7.19 -19.62
N VAL A 380 -3.52 7.54 -20.89
CA VAL A 380 -4.07 6.65 -21.93
C VAL A 380 -3.29 5.33 -21.97
N GLY A 381 -4.01 4.19 -22.01
CA GLY A 381 -3.48 2.83 -22.00
C GLY A 381 -3.31 2.22 -20.62
N LYS A 382 -3.28 3.01 -19.54
CA LYS A 382 -3.27 2.50 -18.15
C LYS A 382 -4.65 2.02 -17.71
N ASP A 383 -4.68 1.26 -16.64
CA ASP A 383 -5.91 0.78 -16.03
C ASP A 383 -6.77 1.95 -15.56
N ALA A 384 -8.07 1.90 -15.85
CA ALA A 384 -9.03 2.87 -15.36
C ALA A 384 -9.32 2.62 -13.86
N THR A 385 -8.30 2.81 -13.03
CA THR A 385 -8.36 2.75 -11.57
C THR A 385 -8.29 4.17 -11.05
N LEU A 386 -9.47 4.74 -10.74
CA LEU A 386 -9.64 6.16 -10.43
C LEU A 386 -10.90 6.38 -9.57
N PHE A 387 -11.04 7.56 -9.00
CA PHE A 387 -12.23 7.94 -8.25
C PHE A 387 -12.60 9.43 -8.44
N ILE A 388 -13.84 9.76 -8.15
CA ILE A 388 -14.41 11.12 -8.20
C ILE A 388 -14.71 11.57 -6.78
N SER A 389 -14.09 12.66 -6.33
CA SER A 389 -14.34 13.31 -5.04
C SER A 389 -15.07 14.63 -5.21
N LYS A 390 -15.93 14.98 -4.26
CA LYS A 390 -16.61 16.29 -4.25
C LYS A 390 -15.67 17.46 -4.01
N GLY A 391 -14.56 17.23 -3.32
CA GLY A 391 -13.53 18.23 -3.05
C GLY A 391 -12.15 17.61 -3.04
N ASP A 392 -11.19 18.34 -2.47
CA ASP A 392 -9.78 17.92 -2.36
C ASP A 392 -9.67 16.59 -1.61
N ALA A 393 -9.11 15.57 -2.27
CA ALA A 393 -8.97 14.24 -1.69
C ALA A 393 -7.89 14.16 -0.60
N LEU A 394 -7.02 15.15 -0.50
CA LEU A 394 -6.00 15.22 0.55
C LEU A 394 -6.52 15.92 1.83
N ASP A 395 -7.68 16.57 1.79
CA ASP A 395 -8.37 17.17 2.94
C ASP A 395 -9.52 16.24 3.39
N MET A 396 -9.50 15.79 4.65
CA MET A 396 -10.52 14.89 5.22
C MET A 396 -11.94 15.48 5.16
N ARG A 397 -12.09 16.80 5.10
CA ARG A 397 -13.38 17.49 4.98
C ARG A 397 -13.87 17.51 3.53
N GLY A 398 -12.93 17.54 2.57
CA GLY A 398 -13.18 17.59 1.13
C GLY A 398 -13.29 16.22 0.48
N ASN A 399 -12.65 15.21 1.02
CA ASN A 399 -12.59 13.85 0.47
C ASN A 399 -13.93 13.11 0.66
N ILE A 400 -14.90 13.44 -0.20
CA ILE A 400 -16.21 12.80 -0.24
C ILE A 400 -16.37 12.14 -1.60
N ILE A 401 -16.04 10.86 -1.66
CA ILE A 401 -16.04 10.11 -2.92
C ILE A 401 -17.46 9.77 -3.35
N SER A 402 -17.80 10.14 -4.58
CA SER A 402 -19.09 9.82 -5.18
C SER A 402 -19.07 8.55 -6.02
N ASP A 403 -17.96 8.28 -6.72
CA ASP A 403 -17.79 7.14 -7.61
C ASP A 403 -16.31 6.69 -7.57
N ALA A 404 -16.09 5.39 -7.63
CA ALA A 404 -14.75 4.83 -7.75
C ALA A 404 -14.76 3.65 -8.73
N PHE A 405 -13.63 3.49 -9.42
CA PHE A 405 -13.44 2.47 -10.43
C PHE A 405 -12.10 1.76 -10.22
N ILE A 406 -12.10 0.45 -10.37
CA ILE A 406 -10.90 -0.38 -10.42
C ILE A 406 -10.94 -1.15 -11.74
N GLN A 407 -9.96 -0.90 -12.60
CA GLN A 407 -9.90 -1.50 -13.94
C GLN A 407 -11.23 -1.31 -14.71
N GLY A 408 -11.77 -0.10 -14.67
CA GLY A 408 -13.04 0.27 -15.32
C GLY A 408 -14.32 -0.26 -14.65
N ARG A 409 -14.22 -1.15 -13.67
CA ARG A 409 -15.35 -1.68 -12.90
C ARG A 409 -15.78 -0.65 -11.87
N LYS A 410 -17.05 -0.25 -11.87
CA LYS A 410 -17.61 0.67 -10.87
C LYS A 410 -17.79 -0.08 -9.55
N ILE A 411 -16.94 0.18 -8.56
CA ILE A 411 -16.93 -0.52 -7.29
C ILE A 411 -17.90 0.08 -6.27
N SER A 412 -18.30 -0.74 -5.29
CA SER A 412 -19.09 -0.29 -4.15
C SER A 412 -18.22 0.49 -3.15
N LEU A 413 -18.73 1.63 -2.69
CA LEU A 413 -18.16 2.42 -1.60
C LEU A 413 -18.87 2.13 -0.26
N GLU A 414 -19.78 1.17 -0.22
CA GLU A 414 -20.48 0.78 0.99
C GLU A 414 -19.54 0.00 1.91
N THR A 415 -19.58 0.31 3.19
CA THR A 415 -18.79 -0.37 4.24
C THR A 415 -19.72 -0.91 5.33
N HIS A 416 -19.21 -1.78 6.18
CA HIS A 416 -19.94 -2.24 7.35
C HIS A 416 -20.45 -1.05 8.19
N GLN A 417 -19.61 -0.04 8.39
CA GLN A 417 -19.97 1.17 9.16
C GLN A 417 -21.09 1.96 8.48
N THR A 418 -21.04 2.15 7.15
CA THR A 418 -22.10 2.86 6.42
C THR A 418 -23.41 2.09 6.40
N LYS A 419 -23.37 0.75 6.35
CA LYS A 419 -24.55 -0.11 6.50
C LYS A 419 -25.20 0.06 7.86
N LEU A 420 -24.41 0.04 8.92
CA LEU A 420 -24.89 0.27 10.29
C LEU A 420 -25.48 1.69 10.42
N TRP A 421 -24.76 2.69 9.93
CA TRP A 421 -25.28 4.08 9.94
C TRP A 421 -26.62 4.20 9.24
N LYS A 422 -26.80 3.68 8.05
CA LYS A 422 -28.08 3.68 7.31
C LYS A 422 -29.18 2.99 8.12
N ARG A 423 -28.86 1.80 8.68
CA ARG A 423 -29.81 1.01 9.48
C ARG A 423 -30.32 1.79 10.68
N TYR A 424 -29.44 2.37 11.47
CA TYR A 424 -29.84 3.11 12.68
C TYR A 424 -30.42 4.49 12.38
N SER A 425 -29.92 5.20 11.38
CA SER A 425 -30.52 6.48 10.96
C SER A 425 -31.98 6.30 10.51
N ASN A 426 -32.28 5.23 9.78
CA ASN A 426 -33.65 4.94 9.36
C ASN A 426 -34.57 4.60 10.54
N LYS A 427 -34.05 3.92 11.57
CA LYS A 427 -34.82 3.64 12.81
C LYS A 427 -35.29 4.93 13.49
N TYR A 428 -34.42 5.95 13.57
CA TYR A 428 -34.72 7.20 14.29
C TYR A 428 -35.39 8.29 13.45
N LYS A 429 -35.36 8.19 12.11
CA LYS A 429 -36.06 9.10 11.23
C LYS A 429 -37.60 8.89 11.25
N ASN A 430 -38.02 7.71 11.66
CA ASN A 430 -39.43 7.31 11.70
C ASN A 430 -40.01 7.41 13.13
N GLN A 431 -39.31 8.03 14.06
CA GLN A 431 -39.76 8.43 15.39
C GLN A 431 -40.00 9.97 15.42
#